data_df05ad99e1e1f6812e4c20c4db97855d
#
_entry.id   df05ad99e1e1f6812e4c20c4db97855d
#
_cell.length_a   1.000
_cell.length_b   1.000
_cell.length_c   1.000
_cell.angle_alpha   90.00
_cell.angle_beta   90.00
_cell.angle_gamma   90.00
#
_symmetry.space_group_name_H-M   'P 1'
#
loop_
_entity.id
_entity.type
_entity.pdbx_description
1 polymer ?
#
loop_
_entity_poly.entity_id
_entity_poly.type
_entity_poly.pdbx_seq_one_letter_code
_entity_poly.pdbx_strand_id
1 'polypeptide(L)'
;MFDPNAPVEVVTLRDERASEGDAIGRVIVAAFAGEPQGGQFERRIVDTLRADGALSVSLVAERDGRLIGHVAFSPVSIGGEPSGSQRWYGLAPLAVLPDCQRRSIGAGLVRTGLDALRRLGARGCVLLGDPAYYARFGFAPSGDIVFPGVPPEYFLALSLDDSAPRPSGDVRYQDVFHPV
;
A
#
# COMPACT_ATOMS: atom_id res chain seq x y z
N MET A 1 -22.25 -27.66 9.88
CA MET A 1 -22.20 -28.77 8.90
C MET A 1 -21.23 -28.34 7.81
N PHE A 2 -20.10 -29.01 7.72
CA PHE A 2 -19.04 -28.69 6.74
C PHE A 2 -19.44 -29.36 5.42
N ASP A 3 -19.63 -28.57 4.35
CA ASP A 3 -19.86 -29.11 3.01
C ASP A 3 -18.51 -29.34 2.31
N PRO A 4 -18.05 -30.58 2.15
CA PRO A 4 -16.76 -30.88 1.52
C PRO A 4 -16.75 -30.59 0.01
N ASN A 5 -17.89 -30.27 -0.60
CA ASN A 5 -18.04 -29.94 -2.01
C ASN A 5 -18.23 -28.45 -2.27
N ALA A 6 -18.16 -27.59 -1.25
CA ALA A 6 -18.18 -26.15 -1.48
C ALA A 6 -16.96 -25.75 -2.34
N PRO A 7 -17.15 -25.01 -3.44
CA PRO A 7 -16.05 -24.58 -4.27
C PRO A 7 -15.05 -23.80 -3.43
N VAL A 8 -13.78 -24.17 -3.49
CA VAL A 8 -12.70 -23.42 -2.85
C VAL A 8 -12.67 -22.06 -3.54
N GLU A 9 -13.06 -21.02 -2.81
CA GLU A 9 -12.98 -19.64 -3.30
C GLU A 9 -11.50 -19.28 -3.52
N VAL A 10 -11.06 -19.30 -4.78
CA VAL A 10 -9.68 -18.96 -5.13
C VAL A 10 -9.56 -17.45 -5.28
N VAL A 11 -8.71 -16.82 -4.46
CA VAL A 11 -8.33 -15.43 -4.60
C VAL A 11 -7.01 -15.37 -5.35
N THR A 12 -7.01 -14.68 -6.49
CA THR A 12 -5.80 -14.43 -7.29
C THR A 12 -5.25 -13.04 -6.98
N LEU A 13 -3.95 -12.96 -6.66
CA LEU A 13 -3.23 -11.70 -6.51
C LEU A 13 -2.39 -11.48 -7.78
N ARG A 14 -2.53 -10.32 -8.41
CA ARG A 14 -1.86 -10.00 -9.66
C ARG A 14 -1.70 -8.49 -9.85
N ASP A 15 -0.88 -8.11 -10.81
CA ASP A 15 -0.79 -6.71 -11.25
C ASP A 15 -2.15 -6.21 -11.78
N GLU A 16 -2.42 -4.91 -11.60
CA GLU A 16 -3.59 -4.28 -12.19
C GLU A 16 -3.48 -4.28 -13.72
N ARG A 17 -4.63 -4.29 -14.40
CA ARG A 17 -4.70 -4.07 -15.85
C ARG A 17 -5.05 -2.61 -16.13
N ALA A 18 -4.58 -2.06 -17.24
CA ALA A 18 -4.79 -0.66 -17.61
C ALA A 18 -6.28 -0.24 -17.64
N SER A 19 -7.20 -1.18 -17.89
CA SER A 19 -8.64 -0.92 -17.93
C SER A 19 -9.34 -0.96 -16.57
N GLU A 20 -8.62 -1.26 -15.47
CA GLU A 20 -9.23 -1.54 -14.17
C GLU A 20 -9.31 -0.33 -13.23
N GLY A 21 -8.83 0.84 -13.64
CA GLY A 21 -8.79 2.04 -12.78
C GLY A 21 -10.10 2.35 -12.07
N ASP A 22 -11.22 2.35 -12.80
CA ASP A 22 -12.53 2.59 -12.19
C ASP A 22 -12.98 1.48 -11.23
N ALA A 23 -12.68 0.23 -11.54
CA ALA A 23 -13.01 -0.90 -10.66
C ALA A 23 -12.18 -0.83 -9.36
N ILE A 24 -10.90 -0.50 -9.46
CA ILE A 24 -10.02 -0.24 -8.32
C ILE A 24 -10.55 0.92 -7.48
N GLY A 25 -10.93 2.03 -8.14
CA GLY A 25 -11.51 3.19 -7.45
C GLY A 25 -12.76 2.83 -6.64
N ARG A 26 -13.63 1.96 -7.14
CA ARG A 26 -14.80 1.47 -6.40
C ARG A 26 -14.41 0.62 -5.18
N VAL A 27 -13.41 -0.23 -5.30
CA VAL A 27 -12.89 -1.03 -4.17
C VAL A 27 -12.35 -0.11 -3.07
N ILE A 28 -11.55 0.90 -3.44
CA ILE A 28 -10.97 1.87 -2.50
C ILE A 28 -12.09 2.63 -1.77
N VAL A 29 -13.03 3.23 -2.51
CA VAL A 29 -14.14 3.98 -1.91
C VAL A 29 -14.96 3.11 -0.96
N ALA A 30 -15.26 1.88 -1.33
CA ALA A 30 -16.00 0.95 -0.47
C ALA A 30 -15.22 0.55 0.80
N ALA A 31 -13.90 0.34 0.67
CA ALA A 31 -13.04 -0.04 1.80
C ALA A 31 -12.91 1.08 2.84
N PHE A 32 -12.89 2.34 2.40
CA PHE A 32 -12.74 3.54 3.24
C PHE A 32 -14.04 4.31 3.47
N ALA A 33 -15.19 3.70 3.22
CA ALA A 33 -16.49 4.38 3.36
C ALA A 33 -16.77 4.91 4.77
N GLY A 34 -16.15 4.33 5.81
CA GLY A 34 -16.24 4.79 7.21
C GLY A 34 -15.30 5.96 7.56
N GLU A 35 -14.37 6.31 6.69
CA GLU A 35 -13.43 7.42 6.90
C GLU A 35 -14.08 8.78 6.59
N PRO A 36 -13.56 9.90 7.15
CA PRO A 36 -14.17 11.23 7.00
C PRO A 36 -14.43 11.67 5.56
N GLN A 37 -13.59 11.25 4.61
CA GLN A 37 -13.72 11.56 3.19
C GLN A 37 -14.30 10.42 2.35
N GLY A 38 -14.80 9.34 2.99
CA GLY A 38 -15.47 8.22 2.35
C GLY A 38 -14.65 7.55 1.25
N GLY A 39 -13.34 7.50 1.39
CA GLY A 39 -12.41 6.88 0.43
C GLY A 39 -12.13 7.68 -0.85
N GLN A 40 -12.69 8.88 -1.00
CA GLN A 40 -12.48 9.70 -2.20
C GLN A 40 -11.04 10.25 -2.25
N PHE A 41 -10.46 10.53 -1.09
CA PHE A 41 -9.07 10.98 -1.00
C PHE A 41 -8.11 9.88 -1.43
N GLU A 42 -8.27 8.67 -0.91
CA GLU A 42 -7.44 7.49 -1.25
C GLU A 42 -7.60 7.11 -2.73
N ARG A 43 -8.80 7.20 -3.27
CA ARG A 43 -9.04 7.01 -4.71
C ARG A 43 -8.27 8.04 -5.54
N ARG A 44 -8.36 9.32 -5.18
CA ARG A 44 -7.66 10.40 -5.89
C ARG A 44 -6.13 10.19 -5.88
N ILE A 45 -5.56 9.73 -4.75
CA ILE A 45 -4.14 9.39 -4.67
C ILE A 45 -3.77 8.39 -5.78
N VAL A 46 -4.47 7.28 -5.87
CA VAL A 46 -4.15 6.21 -6.83
C VAL A 46 -4.37 6.68 -8.27
N ASP A 47 -5.46 7.40 -8.54
CA ASP A 47 -5.77 7.90 -9.88
C ASP A 47 -4.71 8.90 -10.35
N THR A 48 -4.24 9.80 -9.47
CA THR A 48 -3.16 10.76 -9.77
C THR A 48 -1.82 10.05 -9.97
N LEU A 49 -1.43 9.16 -9.06
CA LEU A 49 -0.18 8.40 -9.20
C LEU A 49 -0.15 7.58 -10.49
N ARG A 50 -1.29 7.03 -10.90
CA ARG A 50 -1.41 6.30 -12.17
C ARG A 50 -1.25 7.24 -13.37
N ALA A 51 -1.91 8.39 -13.36
CA ALA A 51 -1.83 9.38 -14.43
C ALA A 51 -0.41 9.94 -14.60
N ASP A 52 0.32 10.11 -13.50
CA ASP A 52 1.70 10.61 -13.47
C ASP A 52 2.76 9.53 -13.73
N GLY A 53 2.34 8.27 -13.90
CA GLY A 53 3.27 7.14 -14.06
C GLY A 53 4.10 6.83 -12.80
N ALA A 54 3.64 7.26 -11.63
CA ALA A 54 4.37 7.13 -10.36
C ALA A 54 3.99 5.87 -9.57
N LEU A 55 3.03 5.06 -10.03
CA LEU A 55 2.76 3.76 -9.45
C LEU A 55 3.86 2.77 -9.79
N SER A 56 4.71 2.45 -8.82
CA SER A 56 5.79 1.47 -9.00
C SER A 56 5.31 0.03 -8.88
N VAL A 57 4.35 -0.20 -7.99
CA VAL A 57 3.64 -1.48 -7.82
C VAL A 57 2.19 -1.17 -7.56
N SER A 58 1.29 -1.81 -8.31
CA SER A 58 -0.14 -1.75 -8.11
C SER A 58 -0.73 -3.15 -8.29
N LEU A 59 -1.23 -3.73 -7.21
CA LEU A 59 -1.73 -5.10 -7.18
C LEU A 59 -3.21 -5.13 -6.84
N VAL A 60 -3.91 -6.05 -7.46
CA VAL A 60 -5.31 -6.35 -7.18
C VAL A 60 -5.48 -7.76 -6.62
N ALA A 61 -6.49 -7.93 -5.78
CA ALA A 61 -7.03 -9.23 -5.40
C ALA A 61 -8.31 -9.45 -6.18
N GLU A 62 -8.37 -10.55 -6.94
CA GLU A 62 -9.52 -10.93 -7.75
C GLU A 62 -10.11 -12.25 -7.27
N ARG A 63 -11.43 -12.32 -7.21
CA ARG A 63 -12.20 -13.52 -6.93
C ARG A 63 -13.40 -13.59 -7.89
N ASP A 64 -13.51 -14.68 -8.64
CA ASP A 64 -14.60 -14.92 -9.60
C ASP A 64 -14.83 -13.74 -10.58
N GLY A 65 -13.73 -13.16 -11.08
CA GLY A 65 -13.77 -12.01 -11.99
C GLY A 65 -14.09 -10.64 -11.34
N ARG A 66 -14.28 -10.60 -10.02
CA ARG A 66 -14.53 -9.37 -9.25
C ARG A 66 -13.26 -8.93 -8.50
N LEU A 67 -12.91 -7.66 -8.60
CA LEU A 67 -11.88 -7.08 -7.75
C LEU A 67 -12.41 -6.89 -6.33
N ILE A 68 -11.68 -7.40 -5.35
CA ILE A 68 -12.06 -7.39 -3.93
C ILE A 68 -11.01 -6.73 -3.04
N GLY A 69 -9.84 -6.39 -3.58
CA GLY A 69 -8.77 -5.71 -2.87
C GLY A 69 -7.78 -5.03 -3.80
N HIS A 70 -7.05 -4.07 -3.27
CA HIS A 70 -6.01 -3.32 -3.99
C HIS A 70 -4.94 -2.84 -3.02
N VAL A 71 -3.69 -2.76 -3.48
CA VAL A 71 -2.58 -2.10 -2.80
C VAL A 71 -1.71 -1.35 -3.80
N ALA A 72 -1.27 -0.16 -3.44
CA ALA A 72 -0.37 0.65 -4.26
C ALA A 72 0.93 0.98 -3.51
N PHE A 73 2.01 1.09 -4.30
CA PHE A 73 3.31 1.57 -3.83
C PHE A 73 3.85 2.60 -4.81
N SER A 74 4.36 3.70 -4.26
CA SER A 74 4.96 4.79 -5.02
C SER A 74 6.27 5.25 -4.38
N PRO A 75 7.21 5.84 -5.15
CA PRO A 75 8.45 6.35 -4.59
C PRO A 75 8.20 7.46 -3.58
N VAL A 76 9.02 7.51 -2.54
CA VAL A 76 9.08 8.62 -1.59
C VAL A 76 10.45 9.28 -1.60
N SER A 77 10.54 10.52 -1.11
CA SER A 77 11.80 11.18 -0.76
C SER A 77 11.99 11.18 0.75
N ILE A 78 13.24 11.08 1.21
CA ILE A 78 13.58 11.11 2.64
C ILE A 78 14.76 12.06 2.82
N GLY A 79 14.66 12.96 3.80
CA GLY A 79 15.73 13.90 4.13
C GLY A 79 16.06 14.92 3.03
N GLY A 80 15.10 15.22 2.14
CA GLY A 80 15.26 16.18 1.05
C GLY A 80 15.87 15.61 -0.24
N GLU A 81 16.21 14.34 -0.26
CA GLU A 81 16.68 13.67 -1.48
C GLU A 81 15.56 13.51 -2.51
N PRO A 82 15.86 13.52 -3.82
CA PRO A 82 14.84 13.34 -4.86
C PRO A 82 14.04 12.04 -4.68
N SER A 83 12.74 12.10 -4.96
CA SER A 83 11.86 10.94 -4.88
C SER A 83 12.39 9.77 -5.73
N GLY A 84 12.43 8.59 -5.13
CA GLY A 84 12.93 7.38 -5.77
C GLY A 84 14.46 7.22 -5.82
N SER A 85 15.26 8.28 -5.61
CA SER A 85 16.73 8.19 -5.65
C SER A 85 17.30 7.21 -4.63
N GLN A 86 16.70 7.16 -3.44
CA GLN A 86 17.08 6.26 -2.37
C GLN A 86 16.43 4.88 -2.47
N ARG A 87 15.55 4.66 -3.45
CA ARG A 87 14.78 3.43 -3.66
C ARG A 87 13.93 3.04 -2.45
N TRP A 88 13.36 4.04 -1.78
CA TRP A 88 12.35 3.88 -0.74
C TRP A 88 10.96 4.18 -1.30
N TYR A 89 9.98 3.42 -0.84
CA TYR A 89 8.61 3.45 -1.36
C TYR A 89 7.61 3.62 -0.21
N GLY A 90 6.51 4.32 -0.48
CA GLY A 90 5.38 4.41 0.41
C GLY A 90 4.29 3.41 -0.01
N LEU A 91 3.76 2.66 0.94
CA LEU A 91 2.57 1.83 0.77
C LEU A 91 1.34 2.68 1.10
N ALA A 92 0.54 3.01 0.10
CA ALA A 92 -0.76 3.67 0.27
C ALA A 92 -1.55 3.73 -1.06
N PRO A 93 -2.85 3.41 -1.04
CA PRO A 93 -3.60 2.77 0.05
C PRO A 93 -3.52 1.24 0.01
N LEU A 94 -3.93 0.60 1.12
CA LEU A 94 -4.31 -0.82 1.16
C LEU A 94 -5.83 -0.88 1.34
N ALA A 95 -6.54 -1.45 0.40
CA ALA A 95 -7.98 -1.54 0.39
C ALA A 95 -8.46 -2.99 0.23
N VAL A 96 -9.42 -3.41 1.04
CA VAL A 96 -10.13 -4.69 0.89
C VAL A 96 -11.61 -4.42 1.14
N LEU A 97 -12.47 -4.92 0.26
CA LEU A 97 -13.93 -4.77 0.41
C LEU A 97 -14.39 -5.23 1.80
N PRO A 98 -15.31 -4.51 2.46
CA PRO A 98 -15.73 -4.82 3.83
C PRO A 98 -16.18 -6.26 4.04
N ASP A 99 -16.92 -6.82 3.09
CA ASP A 99 -17.41 -8.21 3.10
C ASP A 99 -16.30 -9.27 2.87
N CYS A 100 -15.12 -8.82 2.46
CA CYS A 100 -13.95 -9.66 2.19
C CYS A 100 -12.81 -9.49 3.21
N GLN A 101 -12.95 -8.58 4.17
CA GLN A 101 -11.94 -8.34 5.19
C GLN A 101 -11.78 -9.54 6.16
N ARG A 102 -10.67 -9.57 6.92
CA ARG A 102 -10.33 -10.61 7.90
C ARG A 102 -10.20 -12.03 7.31
N ARG A 103 -9.95 -12.11 5.99
CA ARG A 103 -9.71 -13.37 5.23
C ARG A 103 -8.28 -13.42 4.66
N SER A 104 -7.33 -12.72 5.28
CA SER A 104 -5.91 -12.66 4.89
C SER A 104 -5.63 -12.02 3.51
N ILE A 105 -6.63 -11.44 2.85
CA ILE A 105 -6.47 -10.84 1.50
C ILE A 105 -5.53 -9.63 1.58
N GLY A 106 -5.74 -8.71 2.54
CA GLY A 106 -4.85 -7.57 2.76
C GLY A 106 -3.42 -8.00 3.08
N ALA A 107 -3.25 -9.03 3.91
CA ALA A 107 -1.93 -9.57 4.22
C ALA A 107 -1.25 -10.18 3.00
N GLY A 108 -2.00 -10.86 2.14
CA GLY A 108 -1.50 -11.37 0.87
C GLY A 108 -1.03 -10.26 -0.06
N LEU A 109 -1.84 -9.21 -0.23
CA LEU A 109 -1.49 -8.03 -1.03
C LEU A 109 -0.21 -7.35 -0.53
N VAL A 110 -0.06 -7.13 0.78
CA VAL A 110 1.14 -6.54 1.36
C VAL A 110 2.37 -7.40 1.08
N ARG A 111 2.32 -8.72 1.35
CA ARG A 111 3.47 -9.62 1.10
C ARG A 111 3.86 -9.65 -0.37
N THR A 112 2.89 -9.83 -1.27
CA THR A 112 3.14 -9.84 -2.72
C THR A 112 3.73 -8.51 -3.18
N GLY A 113 3.24 -7.38 -2.65
CA GLY A 113 3.77 -6.05 -2.95
C GLY A 113 5.20 -5.85 -2.46
N LEU A 114 5.51 -6.27 -1.23
CA LEU A 114 6.88 -6.22 -0.70
C LEU A 114 7.84 -7.11 -1.51
N ASP A 115 7.39 -8.27 -1.97
CA ASP A 115 8.20 -9.12 -2.86
C ASP A 115 8.41 -8.48 -4.23
N ALA A 116 7.41 -7.78 -4.76
CA ALA A 116 7.56 -6.98 -5.97
C ALA A 116 8.58 -5.85 -5.79
N LEU A 117 8.53 -5.12 -4.68
CA LEU A 117 9.52 -4.09 -4.34
C LEU A 117 10.93 -4.67 -4.24
N ARG A 118 11.12 -5.85 -3.62
CA ARG A 118 12.44 -6.51 -3.57
C ARG A 118 12.96 -6.82 -4.96
N ARG A 119 12.12 -7.30 -5.88
CA ARG A 119 12.51 -7.53 -7.28
C ARG A 119 12.91 -6.26 -8.02
N LEU A 120 12.34 -5.11 -7.66
CA LEU A 120 12.72 -3.78 -8.15
C LEU A 120 14.02 -3.25 -7.51
N GLY A 121 14.60 -3.98 -6.55
CA GLY A 121 15.78 -3.55 -5.81
C GLY A 121 15.48 -2.43 -4.81
N ALA A 122 14.27 -2.37 -4.28
CA ALA A 122 13.91 -1.41 -3.24
C ALA A 122 14.75 -1.62 -1.98
N ARG A 123 15.15 -0.52 -1.34
CA ARG A 123 15.88 -0.53 -0.07
C ARG A 123 15.00 -0.49 1.15
N GLY A 124 13.77 0.01 1.00
CA GLY A 124 12.83 0.04 2.10
C GLY A 124 11.43 0.50 1.70
N CYS A 125 10.53 0.38 2.65
CA CYS A 125 9.15 0.78 2.53
C CYS A 125 8.68 1.49 3.79
N VAL A 126 7.88 2.53 3.62
CA VAL A 126 7.24 3.27 4.72
C VAL A 126 5.73 3.26 4.54
N LEU A 127 5.00 3.43 5.64
CA LEU A 127 3.55 3.57 5.62
C LEU A 127 3.05 4.27 6.88
N LEU A 128 1.83 4.78 6.80
CA LEU A 128 1.03 5.22 7.93
C LEU A 128 -0.03 4.15 8.23
N GLY A 129 -0.02 3.59 9.44
CA GLY A 129 -0.97 2.54 9.79
C GLY A 129 -0.83 2.01 11.21
N ASP A 130 -1.68 1.05 11.55
CA ASP A 130 -1.69 0.41 12.87
C ASP A 130 -0.44 -0.47 13.05
N PRO A 131 0.43 -0.15 14.02
CA PRO A 131 1.63 -0.94 14.30
C PRO A 131 1.33 -2.39 14.66
N ALA A 132 0.21 -2.66 15.34
CA ALA A 132 -0.18 -4.04 15.69
C ALA A 132 -0.51 -4.87 14.44
N TYR A 133 -1.06 -4.24 13.40
CA TYR A 133 -1.33 -4.92 12.14
C TYR A 133 -0.05 -5.12 11.32
N TYR A 134 0.78 -4.09 11.18
CA TYR A 134 1.92 -4.12 10.26
C TYR A 134 3.19 -4.77 10.83
N ALA A 135 3.29 -4.97 12.14
CA ALA A 135 4.40 -5.69 12.77
C ALA A 135 4.61 -7.11 12.19
N ARG A 136 3.53 -7.78 11.76
CA ARG A 136 3.57 -9.11 11.14
C ARG A 136 4.35 -9.18 9.82
N PHE A 137 4.63 -8.03 9.21
CA PHE A 137 5.41 -7.88 7.98
C PHE A 137 6.82 -7.35 8.24
N GLY A 138 7.16 -7.06 9.50
CA GLY A 138 8.43 -6.50 9.93
C GLY A 138 8.48 -4.97 9.99
N PHE A 139 7.36 -4.28 9.76
CA PHE A 139 7.29 -2.83 9.97
C PHE A 139 7.34 -2.47 11.44
N ALA A 140 8.05 -1.40 11.75
CA ALA A 140 8.13 -0.83 13.09
C ALA A 140 8.23 0.69 13.03
N PRO A 141 7.85 1.41 14.11
CA PRO A 141 8.11 2.84 14.21
C PRO A 141 9.59 3.15 14.01
N SER A 142 9.89 4.22 13.28
CA SER A 142 11.25 4.64 13.00
C SER A 142 11.55 5.96 13.69
N GLY A 143 12.63 6.01 14.49
CA GLY A 143 13.09 7.26 15.08
C GLY A 143 13.82 8.16 14.08
N ASP A 144 14.40 7.57 13.03
CA ASP A 144 15.25 8.29 12.08
C ASP A 144 14.49 8.78 10.83
N ILE A 145 13.39 8.12 10.50
CA ILE A 145 12.54 8.46 9.35
C ILE A 145 11.21 8.97 9.90
N VAL A 146 10.89 10.22 9.61
CA VAL A 146 9.76 10.93 10.22
C VAL A 146 8.78 11.41 9.16
N PHE A 147 7.49 11.29 9.42
CA PHE A 147 6.46 11.94 8.62
C PHE A 147 5.87 13.10 9.44
N PRO A 148 6.19 14.37 9.08
CA PRO A 148 5.77 15.53 9.86
C PRO A 148 4.25 15.63 10.02
N GLY A 149 3.80 15.96 11.23
CA GLY A 149 2.37 16.12 11.53
C GLY A 149 1.62 14.83 11.87
N VAL A 150 2.31 13.69 11.89
CA VAL A 150 1.74 12.38 12.25
C VAL A 150 2.38 11.87 13.54
N PRO A 151 1.60 11.28 14.48
CA PRO A 151 2.17 10.65 15.65
C PRO A 151 3.17 9.55 15.24
N PRO A 152 4.41 9.58 15.79
CA PRO A 152 5.49 8.72 15.30
C PRO A 152 5.23 7.23 15.45
N GLU A 153 4.38 6.82 16.40
CA GLU A 153 4.00 5.42 16.61
C GLU A 153 3.19 4.82 15.46
N TYR A 154 2.53 5.64 14.63
CA TYR A 154 1.75 5.18 13.47
C TYR A 154 2.51 5.30 12.15
N PHE A 155 3.67 5.98 12.15
CA PHE A 155 4.51 6.02 10.96
C PHE A 155 5.57 4.92 11.02
N LEU A 156 5.44 3.95 10.12
CA LEU A 156 6.18 2.71 10.19
C LEU A 156 7.13 2.56 9.01
N ALA A 157 8.28 1.96 9.25
CA ALA A 157 9.29 1.69 8.23
C ALA A 157 9.77 0.24 8.29
N LEU A 158 10.10 -0.29 7.11
CA LEU A 158 10.69 -1.61 6.92
C LEU A 158 11.92 -1.48 6.00
N SER A 159 13.10 -1.92 6.46
CA SER A 159 14.26 -2.11 5.61
C SER A 159 14.08 -3.38 4.78
N LEU A 160 14.33 -3.29 3.48
CA LEU A 160 14.28 -4.42 2.54
C LEU A 160 15.68 -4.84 2.08
N ASP A 161 16.69 -4.00 2.33
CA ASP A 161 18.09 -4.22 2.02
C ASP A 161 18.95 -3.68 3.19
N ASP A 162 19.40 -4.57 4.04
CA ASP A 162 20.21 -4.23 5.22
C ASP A 162 21.69 -3.93 4.86
N SER A 163 22.10 -4.13 3.62
CA SER A 163 23.46 -3.82 3.15
C SER A 163 23.67 -2.32 2.88
N ALA A 164 22.58 -1.56 2.74
CA ALA A 164 22.62 -0.13 2.46
C ALA A 164 22.37 0.69 3.73
N PRO A 165 23.00 1.87 3.89
CA PRO A 165 22.69 2.77 4.98
C PRO A 165 21.20 3.14 4.98
N ARG A 166 20.58 3.11 6.17
CA ARG A 166 19.21 3.57 6.34
C ARG A 166 19.16 5.10 6.21
N PRO A 167 18.26 5.67 5.40
CA PRO A 167 18.13 7.11 5.33
C PRO A 167 17.53 7.67 6.61
N SER A 168 17.73 8.97 6.84
CA SER A 168 17.15 9.70 7.95
C SER A 168 16.56 11.03 7.48
N GLY A 169 15.59 11.54 8.22
CA GLY A 169 14.94 12.81 7.97
C GLY A 169 13.47 12.68 7.60
N ASP A 170 12.90 13.80 7.16
CA ASP A 170 11.49 13.89 6.83
C ASP A 170 11.15 13.14 5.55
N VAL A 171 10.08 12.35 5.62
CA VAL A 171 9.50 11.70 4.44
C VAL A 171 8.56 12.65 3.73
N ARG A 172 8.68 12.68 2.42
CA ARG A 172 7.69 13.33 1.54
C ARG A 172 7.17 12.31 0.53
N TYR A 173 5.87 12.14 0.54
CA TYR A 173 5.14 11.45 -0.51
C TYR A 173 4.98 12.38 -1.73
N GLN A 174 4.48 11.85 -2.83
CA GLN A 174 4.08 12.68 -3.97
C GLN A 174 3.06 13.74 -3.52
N ASP A 175 3.02 14.90 -4.18
CA ASP A 175 2.20 16.05 -3.77
C ASP A 175 0.70 15.73 -3.58
N VAL A 176 0.21 14.71 -4.27
CA VAL A 176 -1.18 14.25 -4.14
C VAL A 176 -1.57 13.76 -2.74
N PHE A 177 -0.59 13.40 -1.90
CA PHE A 177 -0.83 12.98 -0.51
C PHE A 177 -1.07 14.17 0.45
N HIS A 178 -0.82 15.40 -0.01
CA HIS A 178 -1.07 16.59 0.78
C HIS A 178 -2.47 17.15 0.42
N PRO A 179 -3.45 17.14 1.34
CA PRO A 179 -4.71 17.83 1.10
C PRO A 179 -4.43 19.33 0.96
N VAL A 180 -5.00 19.94 -0.07
CA VAL A 180 -4.98 21.39 -0.28
C VAL A 180 -5.82 22.08 0.79
#